data_341d977b45411ce41cb8f522b6f65df4
#
_entry.id   341d977b45411ce41cb8f522b6f65df4
#
_cell.length_a   1.000
_cell.length_b   1.000
_cell.length_c   1.000
_cell.angle_alpha   90.00
_cell.angle_beta   90.00
_cell.angle_gamma   90.00
#
_symmetry.space_group_name_H-M   'P 1'
#
loop_
_entity.id
_entity.type
_entity.pdbx_description
1 polymer ?
#
loop_
_entity_poly.entity_id
_entity_poly.type
_entity_poly.pdbx_seq_one_letter_code
_entity_poly.pdbx_strand_id
1 'polypeptide(L)'
;MSSGRRLFDSHFHVIDHRFPLVANQGYTPPPFSLADYRAATNPLGIQGGAVVSGSFQAFDQSYLLASLAALGPGWVGVTQIPDDSPDAEIARLGTAGVRAVRFNIVRGGAGDFDRLEALARRCH
;
A
#
# COMPACT_ATOMS: atom_id res chain seq x y z
N MET A 1 20.26 24.50 -3.54
CA MET A 1 19.60 24.17 -4.82
C MET A 1 19.47 22.66 -4.94
N SER A 2 18.30 22.18 -5.29
CA SER A 2 18.14 20.76 -5.53
C SER A 2 18.97 20.36 -6.74
N SER A 3 19.61 19.21 -6.69
CA SER A 3 20.47 18.70 -7.76
C SER A 3 19.68 18.26 -9.01
N GLY A 4 18.42 18.58 -9.13
CA GLY A 4 17.56 18.11 -10.21
C GLY A 4 17.24 16.62 -10.16
N ARG A 5 17.73 15.90 -9.16
CA ARG A 5 17.41 14.48 -8.99
C ARG A 5 15.99 14.33 -8.46
N ARG A 6 15.21 13.53 -9.15
CA ARG A 6 13.90 13.10 -8.67
C ARG A 6 14.08 11.80 -7.93
N LEU A 7 13.67 11.77 -6.66
CA LEU A 7 13.73 10.56 -5.85
C LEU A 7 12.33 9.98 -5.72
N PHE A 8 12.24 8.68 -5.93
CA PHE A 8 11.02 7.91 -5.78
C PHE A 8 11.25 6.85 -4.72
N ASP A 9 10.42 6.86 -3.68
CA ASP A 9 10.49 5.85 -2.63
C ASP A 9 9.69 4.62 -3.06
N SER A 10 10.38 3.58 -3.46
CA SER A 10 9.76 2.41 -4.06
C SER A 10 8.98 1.52 -3.08
N HIS A 11 9.11 1.72 -1.76
CA HIS A 11 8.45 0.84 -0.80
C HIS A 11 8.47 1.45 0.60
N PHE A 12 7.32 1.87 1.09
CA PHE A 12 7.17 2.26 2.49
C PHE A 12 5.79 1.91 3.01
N HIS A 13 5.67 1.81 4.32
CA HIS A 13 4.42 1.52 5.01
C HIS A 13 3.94 2.73 5.78
N VAL A 14 2.64 2.92 5.82
CA VAL A 14 1.98 3.88 6.73
C VAL A 14 1.21 3.05 7.76
N ILE A 15 1.48 3.27 9.03
CA ILE A 15 0.81 2.56 10.13
C ILE A 15 0.07 3.60 10.95
N ASP A 16 -1.22 3.70 10.72
CA ASP A 16 -2.09 4.66 11.38
C ASP A 16 -3.13 3.90 12.21
N HIS A 17 -3.00 4.01 13.53
CA HIS A 17 -3.87 3.27 14.45
C HIS A 17 -5.32 3.80 14.46
N ARG A 18 -5.63 4.85 13.72
CA ARG A 18 -7.02 5.29 13.48
C ARG A 18 -7.75 4.40 12.48
N PHE A 19 -7.01 3.58 11.70
CA PHE A 19 -7.57 2.66 10.72
C PHE A 19 -7.42 1.22 11.19
N PRO A 20 -8.20 0.27 10.63
CA PRO A 20 -8.14 -1.13 11.04
C PRO A 20 -6.75 -1.75 10.88
N LEU A 21 -6.31 -2.44 11.91
CA LEU A 21 -5.07 -3.22 11.93
C LEU A 21 -5.36 -4.60 12.53
N VAL A 22 -4.64 -5.59 12.05
CA VAL A 22 -4.70 -6.95 12.60
C VAL A 22 -3.30 -7.36 13.04
N ALA A 23 -3.21 -7.98 14.21
CA ALA A 23 -1.95 -8.54 14.67
C ALA A 23 -1.57 -9.73 13.77
N ASN A 24 -0.32 -9.77 13.33
CA ASN A 24 0.19 -10.91 12.57
C ASN A 24 1.15 -11.69 13.47
N GLN A 25 0.77 -12.92 13.81
CA GLN A 25 1.52 -13.77 14.73
C GLN A 25 1.81 -13.07 16.07
N GLY A 26 0.80 -12.34 16.57
CA GLY A 26 0.90 -11.61 17.83
C GLY A 26 1.60 -10.26 17.77
N TYR A 27 2.08 -9.85 16.59
CA TYR A 27 2.78 -8.58 16.42
C TYR A 27 1.88 -7.54 15.76
N THR A 28 1.81 -6.37 16.38
CA THR A 28 1.21 -5.17 15.80
C THR A 28 2.28 -4.08 15.78
N PRO A 29 2.58 -3.50 14.61
CA PRO A 29 3.64 -2.50 14.53
C PRO A 29 3.29 -1.22 15.27
N PRO A 30 4.30 -0.49 15.76
CA PRO A 30 4.06 0.84 16.33
C PRO A 30 3.55 1.81 15.26
N PRO A 31 2.89 2.91 15.67
CA PRO A 31 2.42 3.91 14.72
C PRO A 31 3.57 4.50 13.89
N PHE A 32 3.31 4.68 12.62
CA PHE A 32 4.16 5.45 11.72
C PHE A 32 3.24 6.13 10.72
N SER A 33 2.79 7.32 11.08
CA SER A 33 1.79 8.07 10.32
C SER A 33 2.38 8.69 9.06
N LEU A 34 1.51 9.21 8.21
CA LEU A 34 1.95 9.96 7.04
C LEU A 34 2.76 11.22 7.45
N ALA A 35 2.40 11.86 8.55
CA ALA A 35 3.17 12.98 9.09
C ALA A 35 4.57 12.55 9.52
N ASP A 36 4.70 11.38 10.16
CA ASP A 36 6.00 10.81 10.52
C ASP A 36 6.84 10.54 9.27
N TYR A 37 6.22 9.96 8.25
CA TYR A 37 6.87 9.69 6.99
C TYR A 37 7.39 10.98 6.34
N ARG A 38 6.56 12.01 6.27
CA ARG A 38 6.95 13.30 5.69
C ARG A 38 8.09 13.94 6.47
N ALA A 39 8.06 13.88 7.79
CA ALA A 39 9.14 14.42 8.62
C ALA A 39 10.47 13.72 8.32
N ALA A 40 10.44 12.41 8.11
CA ALA A 40 11.64 11.63 7.79
C ALA A 40 12.15 11.90 6.38
N THR A 41 11.27 12.15 5.41
CA THR A 41 11.63 12.21 3.99
C THR A 41 11.79 13.63 3.45
N ASN A 42 11.23 14.66 4.11
CA ASN A 42 11.35 16.05 3.64
C ASN A 42 12.80 16.46 3.37
N PRO A 43 13.78 16.15 4.24
CA PRO A 43 15.16 16.51 3.96
C PRO A 43 15.74 15.85 2.72
N LEU A 44 15.15 14.74 2.25
CA LEU A 44 15.63 14.00 1.10
C LEU A 44 15.01 14.46 -0.22
N GLY A 45 13.96 15.29 -0.16
CA GLY A 45 13.27 15.76 -1.36
C GLY A 45 12.56 14.67 -2.15
N ILE A 46 11.97 13.69 -1.46
CA ILE A 46 11.20 12.63 -2.09
C ILE A 46 9.96 13.23 -2.75
N GLN A 47 9.75 12.96 -4.04
CA GLN A 47 8.68 13.55 -4.84
C GLN A 47 7.60 12.56 -5.26
N GLY A 48 7.78 11.30 -4.97
CA GLY A 48 6.83 10.25 -5.28
C GLY A 48 7.22 8.97 -4.61
N GLY A 49 6.34 7.98 -4.63
CA GLY A 49 6.64 6.72 -4.00
C GLY A 49 5.48 5.74 -4.05
N ALA A 50 5.72 4.55 -3.55
CA ALA A 50 4.75 3.47 -3.45
C ALA A 50 4.42 3.20 -1.98
N VAL A 51 3.18 3.49 -1.59
CA VAL A 51 2.64 3.11 -0.29
C VAL A 51 2.22 1.65 -0.36
N VAL A 52 2.87 0.81 0.41
CA VAL A 52 2.68 -0.64 0.35
C VAL A 52 1.98 -1.13 1.60
N SER A 53 0.91 -1.92 1.44
CA SER A 53 0.24 -2.56 2.57
C SER A 53 1.14 -3.60 3.22
N GLY A 54 1.11 -3.63 4.54
CA GLY A 54 1.73 -4.71 5.30
C GLY A 54 0.72 -5.81 5.64
N SER A 55 1.21 -6.95 6.12
CA SER A 55 0.36 -8.06 6.53
C SER A 55 -0.60 -7.69 7.66
N PHE A 56 -0.21 -6.75 8.50
CA PHE A 56 -1.01 -6.25 9.62
C PHE A 56 -2.22 -5.41 9.18
N GLN A 57 -2.33 -5.07 7.92
CA GLN A 57 -3.48 -4.35 7.36
C GLN A 57 -4.45 -5.29 6.64
N ALA A 58 -4.05 -6.54 6.46
CA ALA A 58 -4.85 -7.57 5.80
C ALA A 58 -5.40 -7.07 4.46
N PHE A 59 -6.73 -7.05 4.30
CA PHE A 59 -7.38 -6.59 3.09
C PHE A 59 -8.02 -5.21 3.24
N ASP A 60 -7.68 -4.47 4.29
CA ASP A 60 -8.20 -3.12 4.47
C ASP A 60 -7.38 -2.11 3.65
N GLN A 61 -8.05 -1.29 2.87
CA GLN A 61 -7.45 -0.26 2.05
C GLN A 61 -7.80 1.15 2.52
N SER A 62 -8.57 1.31 3.59
CA SER A 62 -9.06 2.62 4.00
C SER A 62 -7.92 3.60 4.30
N TYR A 63 -6.90 3.17 5.04
CA TYR A 63 -5.73 4.00 5.31
C TYR A 63 -4.97 4.35 4.02
N LEU A 64 -4.91 3.40 3.08
CA LEU A 64 -4.17 3.56 1.82
C LEU A 64 -4.81 4.64 0.96
N LEU A 65 -6.13 4.57 0.80
CA LEU A 65 -6.86 5.57 0.02
C LEU A 65 -6.75 6.97 0.63
N ALA A 66 -6.83 7.05 1.95
CA ALA A 66 -6.64 8.31 2.67
C ALA A 66 -5.21 8.86 2.48
N SER A 67 -4.20 7.99 2.54
CA SER A 67 -2.81 8.37 2.32
C SER A 67 -2.56 8.88 0.91
N LEU A 68 -3.08 8.17 -0.09
CA LEU A 68 -2.92 8.56 -1.50
C LEU A 68 -3.60 9.90 -1.78
N ALA A 69 -4.79 10.13 -1.21
CA ALA A 69 -5.48 11.41 -1.35
C ALA A 69 -4.67 12.56 -0.74
N ALA A 70 -4.02 12.34 0.38
CA ALA A 70 -3.21 13.35 1.07
C ALA A 70 -1.87 13.59 0.37
N LEU A 71 -1.26 12.55 -0.20
CA LEU A 71 0.05 12.65 -0.87
C LEU A 71 -0.08 13.28 -2.26
N GLY A 72 -1.15 13.00 -2.98
CA GLY A 72 -1.41 13.57 -4.29
C GLY A 72 -0.73 12.83 -5.44
N PRO A 73 -0.64 13.47 -6.62
CA PRO A 73 -0.05 12.84 -7.80
C PRO A 73 1.44 12.52 -7.59
N GLY A 74 1.90 11.47 -8.24
CA GLY A 74 3.26 10.97 -8.07
C GLY A 74 3.37 9.83 -7.05
N TRP A 75 2.30 9.58 -6.30
CA TRP A 75 2.25 8.52 -5.29
C TRP A 75 1.26 7.46 -5.71
N VAL A 76 1.64 6.20 -5.55
CA VAL A 76 0.83 5.05 -5.94
C VAL A 76 0.67 4.09 -4.76
N GLY A 77 -0.36 3.26 -4.83
CA GLY A 77 -0.62 2.26 -3.81
C GLY A 77 -0.31 0.86 -4.30
N VAL A 78 0.16 0.03 -3.39
CA VAL A 78 0.32 -1.42 -3.58
C VAL A 78 -0.37 -2.10 -2.41
N THR A 79 -1.34 -2.95 -2.69
CA THR A 79 -2.15 -3.55 -1.64
C THR A 79 -2.41 -5.03 -1.88
N GLN A 80 -2.94 -5.67 -0.87
CA GLN A 80 -3.41 -7.05 -0.94
C GLN A 80 -4.93 -7.03 -0.96
N ILE A 81 -5.53 -7.77 -1.88
CA ILE A 81 -6.98 -7.89 -1.99
C ILE A 81 -7.39 -9.36 -2.01
N PRO A 82 -8.63 -9.70 -1.59
CA PRO A 82 -9.14 -11.05 -1.73
C PRO A 82 -9.15 -11.48 -3.20
N ASP A 83 -8.91 -12.77 -3.44
CA ASP A 83 -8.88 -13.31 -4.81
C ASP A 83 -10.24 -13.32 -5.50
N ASP A 84 -11.32 -13.19 -4.72
CA ASP A 84 -12.69 -13.08 -5.23
C ASP A 84 -13.19 -11.63 -5.31
N SER A 85 -12.31 -10.65 -5.24
CA SER A 85 -12.68 -9.23 -5.30
C SER A 85 -13.45 -8.93 -6.59
N PRO A 86 -14.59 -8.22 -6.51
CA PRO A 86 -15.33 -7.84 -7.70
C PRO A 86 -14.53 -6.91 -8.62
N ASP A 87 -14.80 -6.97 -9.92
CA ASP A 87 -14.14 -6.10 -10.90
C ASP A 87 -14.38 -4.62 -10.60
N ALA A 88 -15.57 -4.27 -10.12
CA ALA A 88 -15.89 -2.89 -9.72
C ALA A 88 -14.98 -2.40 -8.59
N GLU A 89 -14.63 -3.27 -7.64
CA GLU A 89 -13.73 -2.92 -6.54
C GLU A 89 -12.29 -2.73 -7.05
N ILE A 90 -11.84 -3.60 -7.94
CA ILE A 90 -10.51 -3.46 -8.57
C ILE A 90 -10.43 -2.13 -9.34
N ALA A 91 -11.47 -1.80 -10.10
CA ALA A 91 -11.52 -0.54 -10.83
C ALA A 91 -11.53 0.68 -9.89
N ARG A 92 -12.26 0.59 -8.79
CA ARG A 92 -12.32 1.67 -7.78
C ARG A 92 -10.94 1.94 -7.18
N LEU A 93 -10.22 0.89 -6.81
CA LEU A 93 -8.87 1.02 -6.28
C LEU A 93 -7.92 1.62 -7.33
N GLY A 94 -8.02 1.18 -8.57
CA GLY A 94 -7.23 1.74 -9.67
C GLY A 94 -7.46 3.23 -9.87
N THR A 95 -8.71 3.67 -9.82
CA THR A 95 -9.07 5.10 -9.93
C THR A 95 -8.48 5.90 -8.76
N ALA A 96 -8.42 5.31 -7.58
CA ALA A 96 -7.87 5.98 -6.39
C ALA A 96 -6.34 6.04 -6.36
N GLY A 97 -5.64 5.39 -7.29
CA GLY A 97 -4.18 5.43 -7.36
C GLY A 97 -3.48 4.14 -6.99
N VAL A 98 -4.22 3.06 -6.73
CA VAL A 98 -3.62 1.75 -6.49
C VAL A 98 -3.18 1.16 -7.83
N ARG A 99 -1.92 0.77 -7.94
CA ARG A 99 -1.34 0.34 -9.21
C ARG A 99 -0.81 -1.08 -9.22
N ALA A 100 -0.77 -1.74 -8.05
CA ALA A 100 -0.28 -3.11 -7.97
C ALA A 100 -0.93 -3.85 -6.82
N VAL A 101 -0.96 -5.16 -6.93
CA VAL A 101 -1.34 -6.06 -5.84
C VAL A 101 -0.12 -6.85 -5.40
N ARG A 102 -0.06 -7.14 -4.12
CA ARG A 102 0.98 -7.98 -3.54
C ARG A 102 0.40 -9.22 -2.92
N PHE A 103 1.21 -10.27 -2.84
CA PHE A 103 0.84 -11.51 -2.19
C PHE A 103 1.86 -11.81 -1.08
N ASN A 104 1.38 -11.89 0.16
CA ASN A 104 2.26 -12.10 1.31
C ASN A 104 2.38 -13.59 1.60
N ILE A 105 3.28 -14.26 0.90
CA ILE A 105 3.44 -15.72 0.98
C ILE A 105 4.12 -16.14 2.28
N VAL A 106 5.14 -15.41 2.70
CA VAL A 106 5.95 -15.75 3.89
C VAL A 106 5.12 -15.71 5.16
N ARG A 107 4.23 -14.72 5.28
CA ARG A 107 3.37 -14.55 6.46
C ARG A 107 2.03 -15.29 6.35
N GLY A 108 1.79 -15.97 5.23
CA GLY A 108 0.54 -16.65 4.96
C GLY A 108 -0.55 -15.72 4.45
N GLY A 109 -1.74 -16.27 4.20
CA GLY A 109 -2.88 -15.51 3.69
C GLY A 109 -2.83 -15.20 2.20
N ALA A 110 -1.84 -15.71 1.48
CA ALA A 110 -1.72 -15.50 0.04
C ALA A 110 -2.65 -16.40 -0.78
N GLY A 111 -3.13 -17.50 -0.21
CA GLY A 111 -3.99 -18.44 -0.91
C GLY A 111 -3.25 -19.36 -1.87
N ASP A 112 -4.01 -19.96 -2.77
CA ASP A 112 -3.51 -20.89 -3.79
C ASP A 112 -2.84 -20.11 -4.94
N PHE A 113 -1.71 -20.59 -5.43
CA PHE A 113 -0.97 -19.93 -6.50
C PHE A 113 -1.77 -19.78 -7.79
N ASP A 114 -2.60 -20.77 -8.15
CA ASP A 114 -3.43 -20.68 -9.35
C ASP A 114 -4.46 -19.53 -9.22
N ARG A 115 -5.01 -19.34 -8.04
CA ARG A 115 -5.94 -18.24 -7.77
C ARG A 115 -5.23 -16.89 -7.79
N LEU A 116 -3.98 -16.83 -7.32
CA LEU A 116 -3.17 -15.61 -7.37
C LEU A 116 -2.87 -15.21 -8.80
N GLU A 117 -2.55 -16.16 -9.67
CA GLU A 117 -2.33 -15.88 -11.09
C GLU A 117 -3.59 -15.33 -11.75
N ALA A 118 -4.74 -15.95 -11.49
CA ALA A 118 -6.02 -15.50 -12.02
C ALA A 118 -6.34 -14.07 -11.56
N LEU A 119 -6.10 -13.75 -10.29
CA LEU A 119 -6.30 -12.41 -9.76
C LEU A 119 -5.37 -11.40 -10.42
N ALA A 120 -4.10 -11.74 -10.58
CA ALA A 120 -3.12 -10.86 -11.23
C ALA A 120 -3.54 -10.51 -12.65
N ARG A 121 -4.07 -11.47 -13.40
CA ARG A 121 -4.56 -11.24 -14.77
C ARG A 121 -5.76 -10.29 -14.80
N ARG A 122 -6.64 -10.37 -13.80
CA ARG A 122 -7.81 -9.48 -13.70
C ARG A 122 -7.41 -8.04 -13.34
N CYS A 123 -6.26 -7.85 -12.71
CA CYS A 123 -5.76 -6.54 -12.33
C CYS A 123 -4.96 -5.86 -13.45
N HIS A 124 -4.60 -6.59 -14.50
CA HIS A 124 -3.80 -6.07 -15.64
C HIS A 124 -4.70 -5.24 -16.60
#